data_5511142e8c12b31f58639ed765dc8682
#
_entry.id   5511142e8c12b31f58639ed765dc8682
#
_cell.length_a   1.000
_cell.length_b   1.000
_cell.length_c   1.000
_cell.angle_alpha   90.00
_cell.angle_beta   90.00
_cell.angle_gamma   90.00
#
_symmetry.space_group_name_H-M   'P 1'
#
loop_
_entity.id
_entity.type
_entity.pdbx_description
1 polymer ?
#
loop_
_entity_poly.entity_id
_entity_poly.type
_entity_poly.pdbx_seq_one_letter_code
_entity_poly.pdbx_strand_id
1 'polypeptide(L)'
;PRALCNRSIITDPSVPGTYKKVNDRLQRNDNMPFAPVVLDTHASSVFNVKKSKYTAEFMTMLYDTHLEWHNKIPAVVHPVDKTARIQIVTPNSNGKFYDLLRKFHAVTQIPVLLNTSFNVHGEPIVCHPKEAFVHLDNEIVDILVINNKVYTKK
;
A
#
# COMPACT_ATOMS: atom_id res chain seq x y z
N PRO A 1 2.67 15.30 4.16
CA PRO A 1 2.40 14.81 2.79
C PRO A 1 2.38 13.29 2.73
N ARG A 2 1.68 12.74 1.75
CA ARG A 2 1.56 11.31 1.50
C ARG A 2 2.05 11.00 0.09
N ALA A 3 2.69 9.83 -0.10
CA ALA A 3 3.17 9.41 -1.43
C ALA A 3 2.03 9.08 -2.40
N LEU A 4 0.89 8.58 -1.91
CA LEU A 4 -0.35 8.30 -2.64
C LEU A 4 -0.12 7.53 -3.96
N CYS A 5 0.67 6.46 -3.88
CA CYS A 5 1.05 5.59 -4.99
C CYS A 5 1.98 6.21 -6.05
N ASN A 6 2.47 7.44 -5.86
CA ASN A 6 3.38 8.08 -6.81
C ASN A 6 4.87 7.89 -6.43
N ARG A 7 5.16 7.78 -5.13
CA ARG A 7 6.48 7.46 -4.55
C ARG A 7 6.26 6.51 -3.38
N SER A 8 5.81 5.31 -3.70
CA SER A 8 5.31 4.33 -2.73
C SER A 8 6.03 3.00 -2.89
N ILE A 9 6.15 2.29 -1.78
CA ILE A 9 6.40 0.86 -1.75
C ILE A 9 5.05 0.18 -1.65
N ILE A 10 4.82 -0.79 -2.53
CA ILE A 10 3.59 -1.57 -2.59
C ILE A 10 3.91 -3.05 -2.51
N THR A 11 3.06 -3.83 -1.89
CA THR A 11 3.17 -5.29 -1.85
C THR A 11 1.81 -5.95 -1.58
N ASP A 12 1.74 -7.25 -1.77
CA ASP A 12 0.56 -8.06 -1.49
C ASP A 12 0.33 -8.16 0.03
N PRO A 13 -0.79 -7.65 0.56
CA PRO A 13 -1.08 -7.70 2.00
C PRO A 13 -1.59 -9.05 2.48
N SER A 14 -1.90 -9.98 1.57
CA SER A 14 -2.45 -11.30 1.90
C SER A 14 -1.37 -12.34 2.22
N VAL A 15 -0.14 -12.10 1.80
CA VAL A 15 0.97 -13.04 2.02
C VAL A 15 1.37 -13.04 3.50
N PRO A 16 1.38 -14.22 4.15
CA PRO A 16 1.82 -14.34 5.53
C PRO A 16 3.25 -13.79 5.75
N GLY A 17 3.44 -13.03 6.81
CA GLY A 17 4.74 -12.43 7.13
C GLY A 17 5.08 -11.14 6.40
N THR A 18 4.25 -10.68 5.45
CA THR A 18 4.47 -9.40 4.73
C THR A 18 4.67 -8.24 5.69
N TYR A 19 3.84 -8.13 6.73
CA TYR A 19 3.96 -7.07 7.72
C TYR A 19 5.37 -7.01 8.35
N LYS A 20 5.86 -8.16 8.82
CA LYS A 20 7.19 -8.25 9.43
C LYS A 20 8.29 -7.97 8.41
N LYS A 21 8.24 -8.62 7.23
CA LYS A 21 9.23 -8.45 6.17
C LYS A 21 9.40 -6.98 5.76
N VAL A 22 8.29 -6.25 5.60
CA VAL A 22 8.34 -4.84 5.20
C VAL A 22 8.85 -3.95 6.33
N ASN A 23 8.43 -4.19 7.60
CA ASN A 23 8.97 -3.44 8.74
C ASN A 23 10.48 -3.65 8.91
N ASP A 24 10.96 -4.89 8.83
CA ASP A 24 12.39 -5.21 8.93
C ASP A 24 13.20 -4.48 7.84
N ARG A 25 12.75 -4.53 6.59
CA ARG A 25 13.42 -3.85 5.47
C ARG A 25 13.41 -2.33 5.61
N LEU A 26 12.32 -1.76 6.09
CA LEU A 26 12.19 -0.31 6.31
C LEU A 26 12.77 0.15 7.65
N GLN A 27 13.37 -0.76 8.43
CA GLN A 27 13.96 -0.49 9.75
C GLN A 27 12.95 0.19 10.70
N ARG A 28 11.68 -0.24 10.65
CA ARG A 28 10.61 0.27 11.49
C ARG A 28 10.41 -0.62 12.72
N ASN A 29 10.39 0.01 13.89
CA ASN A 29 10.06 -0.64 15.15
C ASN A 29 8.58 -0.47 15.54
N ASP A 30 7.76 0.03 14.61
CA ASP A 30 6.36 0.35 14.86
C ASP A 30 5.47 -0.88 14.85
N ASN A 31 4.57 -0.96 15.83
CA ASN A 31 3.45 -1.92 15.84
C ASN A 31 2.26 -1.44 15.02
N MET A 32 2.37 -0.33 14.31
CA MET A 32 1.29 0.23 13.49
C MET A 32 1.22 -0.45 12.12
N PRO A 33 0.05 -0.92 11.70
CA PRO A 33 -0.12 -1.54 10.40
C PRO A 33 0.12 -0.55 9.28
N PHE A 34 0.48 -1.10 8.11
CA PHE A 34 0.59 -0.31 6.89
C PHE A 34 -0.79 0.09 6.38
N ALA A 35 -0.83 1.14 5.58
CA ALA A 35 -2.06 1.60 4.97
C ALA A 35 -2.42 0.73 3.74
N PRO A 36 -3.67 0.30 3.58
CA PRO A 36 -4.13 -0.30 2.34
C PRO A 36 -4.49 0.76 1.31
N VAL A 37 -4.23 0.45 0.03
CA VAL A 37 -4.87 1.10 -1.11
C VAL A 37 -5.88 0.14 -1.73
N VAL A 38 -7.08 0.63 -2.03
CA VAL A 38 -8.21 -0.18 -2.51
C VAL A 38 -8.86 0.47 -3.73
N LEU A 39 -9.38 -0.37 -4.64
CA LEU A 39 -10.21 0.10 -5.75
C LEU A 39 -11.50 0.75 -5.23
N ASP A 40 -11.91 1.88 -5.81
CA ASP A 40 -13.16 2.58 -5.46
C ASP A 40 -14.40 1.69 -5.59
N THR A 41 -14.40 0.81 -6.58
CA THR A 41 -15.46 -0.18 -6.85
C THR A 41 -15.58 -1.26 -5.77
N HIS A 42 -14.52 -1.49 -4.98
CA HIS A 42 -14.47 -2.53 -3.95
C HIS A 42 -14.31 -1.95 -2.52
N ALA A 43 -14.15 -0.65 -2.38
CA ALA A 43 -13.90 -0.02 -1.08
C ALA A 43 -14.98 -0.37 -0.04
N SER A 44 -16.25 -0.33 -0.43
CA SER A 44 -17.39 -0.61 0.47
C SER A 44 -17.61 -2.10 0.75
N SER A 45 -17.05 -3.01 -0.05
CA SER A 45 -17.08 -4.45 0.25
C SER A 45 -15.95 -4.91 1.18
N VAL A 46 -14.88 -4.11 1.29
CA VAL A 46 -13.74 -4.41 2.15
C VAL A 46 -13.81 -3.63 3.46
N PHE A 47 -14.22 -2.37 3.40
CA PHE A 47 -14.22 -1.43 4.53
C PHE A 47 -15.57 -0.77 4.72
N ASN A 48 -15.92 -0.42 5.96
CA ASN A 48 -17.17 0.25 6.31
C ASN A 48 -17.14 1.74 5.90
N VAL A 49 -17.13 2.01 4.60
CA VAL A 49 -17.08 3.38 4.03
C VAL A 49 -18.50 3.94 3.95
N LYS A 50 -19.04 4.45 5.06
CA LYS A 50 -20.42 5.00 5.14
C LYS A 50 -20.54 6.48 4.74
N LYS A 51 -19.44 7.25 4.85
CA LYS A 51 -19.42 8.72 4.64
C LYS A 51 -18.31 9.08 3.67
N SER A 52 -18.30 10.32 3.23
CA SER A 52 -17.37 10.88 2.23
C SER A 52 -16.16 10.02 1.82
N LYS A 53 -16.17 9.50 0.61
CA LYS A 53 -15.03 8.79 0.02
C LYS A 53 -13.81 9.70 -0.18
N TYR A 54 -14.02 11.03 -0.22
CA TYR A 54 -12.97 12.02 -0.49
C TYR A 54 -11.84 11.97 0.54
N THR A 55 -12.15 11.92 1.85
CA THR A 55 -11.12 11.83 2.89
C THR A 55 -10.32 10.53 2.82
N ALA A 56 -10.94 9.47 2.32
CA ALA A 56 -10.29 8.18 2.13
C ALA A 56 -9.30 8.16 0.96
N GLU A 57 -9.37 9.08 0.02
CA GLU A 57 -8.38 9.20 -1.06
C GLU A 57 -6.99 9.62 -0.53
N PHE A 58 -6.92 10.21 0.66
CA PHE A 58 -5.70 10.81 1.23
C PHE A 58 -5.18 10.13 2.50
N MET A 59 -5.67 8.95 2.87
CA MET A 59 -5.25 8.23 4.09
C MET A 59 -5.40 9.07 5.37
N THR A 60 -6.47 9.85 5.51
CA THR A 60 -6.64 10.79 6.63
C THR A 60 -7.49 10.24 7.76
N MET A 61 -8.28 9.18 7.51
CA MET A 61 -9.20 8.61 8.49
C MET A 61 -9.07 7.08 8.57
N LEU A 62 -9.48 6.55 9.73
CA LEU A 62 -9.60 5.10 9.96
C LEU A 62 -11.02 4.63 9.60
N TYR A 63 -11.09 3.42 9.09
CA TYR A 63 -12.32 2.72 8.73
C TYR A 63 -12.29 1.30 9.26
N ASP A 64 -13.42 0.82 9.77
CA ASP A 64 -13.56 -0.58 10.16
C ASP A 64 -13.40 -1.47 8.91
N THR A 65 -12.66 -2.55 9.08
CA THR A 65 -12.54 -3.58 8.05
C THR A 65 -13.63 -4.63 8.27
N HIS A 66 -14.29 -5.09 7.21
CA HIS A 66 -15.28 -6.16 7.33
C HIS A 66 -14.63 -7.48 7.77
N LEU A 67 -15.32 -8.23 8.62
CA LEU A 67 -14.80 -9.44 9.30
C LEU A 67 -14.15 -10.44 8.34
N GLU A 68 -14.75 -10.65 7.19
CA GLU A 68 -14.30 -11.58 6.17
C GLU A 68 -12.93 -11.22 5.55
N TRP A 69 -12.48 -9.97 5.73
CA TRP A 69 -11.21 -9.47 5.21
C TRP A 69 -10.08 -9.45 6.25
N HIS A 70 -10.38 -9.63 7.54
CA HIS A 70 -9.35 -9.56 8.59
C HIS A 70 -8.19 -10.52 8.35
N ASN A 71 -8.50 -11.75 7.91
CA ASN A 71 -7.49 -12.78 7.64
C ASN A 71 -7.01 -12.81 6.18
N LYS A 72 -7.72 -12.12 5.28
CA LYS A 72 -7.33 -12.06 3.86
C LYS A 72 -6.26 -11.00 3.59
N ILE A 73 -6.23 -9.91 4.37
CA ILE A 73 -5.29 -8.79 4.22
C ILE A 73 -4.64 -8.40 5.56
N PRO A 74 -4.07 -9.35 6.31
CA PRO A 74 -3.64 -9.12 7.68
C PRO A 74 -2.53 -8.06 7.82
N ALA A 75 -1.73 -7.83 6.76
CA ALA A 75 -0.64 -6.86 6.82
C ALA A 75 -1.09 -5.39 6.88
N VAL A 76 -2.37 -5.11 6.62
CA VAL A 76 -2.92 -3.73 6.54
C VAL A 76 -4.12 -3.50 7.45
N VAL A 77 -4.47 -4.50 8.27
CA VAL A 77 -5.55 -4.40 9.26
C VAL A 77 -4.94 -4.33 10.65
N HIS A 78 -5.38 -3.36 11.46
CA HIS A 78 -4.88 -3.22 12.82
C HIS A 78 -5.26 -4.44 13.68
N PRO A 79 -4.31 -5.06 14.40
CA PRO A 79 -4.53 -6.36 15.02
C PRO A 79 -5.55 -6.34 16.16
N VAL A 80 -5.74 -5.19 16.82
CA VAL A 80 -6.64 -5.07 17.98
C VAL A 80 -8.04 -4.62 17.56
N ASP A 81 -8.16 -3.41 16.99
CA ASP A 81 -9.46 -2.78 16.70
C ASP A 81 -9.99 -3.07 15.29
N LYS A 82 -9.21 -3.78 14.46
CA LYS A 82 -9.60 -4.18 13.10
C LYS A 82 -9.88 -3.02 12.16
N THR A 83 -9.37 -1.85 12.46
CA THR A 83 -9.43 -0.68 11.56
C THR A 83 -8.28 -0.66 10.56
N ALA A 84 -8.43 0.16 9.52
CA ALA A 84 -7.38 0.44 8.54
C ALA A 84 -7.46 1.92 8.09
N ARG A 85 -6.30 2.53 7.83
CA ARG A 85 -6.19 3.88 7.28
C ARG A 85 -6.10 3.81 5.77
N ILE A 86 -7.25 3.68 5.11
CA ILE A 86 -7.35 3.34 3.69
C ILE A 86 -6.98 4.51 2.77
N GLN A 87 -6.51 4.16 1.57
CA GLN A 87 -6.52 5.02 0.39
C GLN A 87 -7.48 4.43 -0.64
N ILE A 88 -8.50 5.16 -1.05
CA ILE A 88 -9.31 4.80 -2.21
C ILE A 88 -8.63 5.37 -3.46
N VAL A 89 -8.42 4.54 -4.47
CA VAL A 89 -7.93 4.97 -5.77
C VAL A 89 -9.03 4.87 -6.82
N THR A 90 -9.14 5.92 -7.63
CA THR A 90 -10.08 6.01 -8.76
C THR A 90 -9.32 6.18 -10.07
N PRO A 91 -9.94 5.95 -11.24
CA PRO A 91 -9.32 6.25 -12.53
C PRO A 91 -8.85 7.71 -12.64
N ASN A 92 -9.55 8.63 -11.99
CA ASN A 92 -9.25 10.07 -12.04
C ASN A 92 -8.13 10.47 -11.07
N SER A 93 -8.03 9.83 -9.91
CA SER A 93 -7.01 10.17 -8.90
C SER A 93 -5.62 9.64 -9.28
N ASN A 94 -5.52 8.44 -9.85
CA ASN A 94 -4.29 7.83 -10.34
C ASN A 94 -4.60 6.67 -11.30
N GLY A 95 -4.86 6.96 -12.56
CA GLY A 95 -5.30 5.97 -13.55
C GLY A 95 -4.31 4.82 -13.78
N LYS A 96 -3.00 5.10 -13.83
CA LYS A 96 -1.99 4.05 -14.01
C LYS A 96 -1.94 3.08 -12.84
N PHE A 97 -2.03 3.60 -11.63
CA PHE A 97 -2.03 2.76 -10.43
C PHE A 97 -3.37 2.02 -10.29
N TYR A 98 -4.47 2.66 -10.64
CA TYR A 98 -5.79 2.02 -10.71
C TYR A 98 -5.76 0.79 -11.62
N ASP A 99 -5.19 0.90 -12.81
CA ASP A 99 -5.06 -0.21 -13.76
C ASP A 99 -4.15 -1.32 -13.22
N LEU A 100 -3.06 -0.98 -12.53
CA LEU A 100 -2.22 -1.96 -11.85
C LEU A 100 -3.01 -2.75 -10.81
N LEU A 101 -3.71 -2.05 -9.92
CA LEU A 101 -4.48 -2.68 -8.85
C LEU A 101 -5.66 -3.52 -9.41
N ARG A 102 -6.29 -3.06 -10.48
CA ARG A 102 -7.33 -3.80 -11.17
C ARG A 102 -6.81 -5.13 -11.76
N LYS A 103 -5.60 -5.11 -12.36
CA LYS A 103 -4.93 -6.32 -12.87
C LYS A 103 -4.53 -7.25 -11.73
N PHE A 104 -4.01 -6.72 -10.64
CA PHE A 104 -3.69 -7.49 -9.44
C PHE A 104 -4.94 -8.18 -8.89
N HIS A 105 -6.04 -7.45 -8.74
CA HIS A 105 -7.32 -8.02 -8.32
C HIS A 105 -7.82 -9.12 -9.25
N ALA A 106 -7.72 -8.94 -10.57
CA ALA A 106 -8.16 -9.96 -11.53
C ALA A 106 -7.43 -11.31 -11.38
N VAL A 107 -6.15 -11.26 -10.95
CA VAL A 107 -5.33 -12.47 -10.75
C VAL A 107 -5.50 -13.07 -9.35
N THR A 108 -5.56 -12.23 -8.31
CA THR A 108 -5.50 -12.67 -6.91
C THR A 108 -6.85 -12.71 -6.21
N GLN A 109 -7.86 -12.07 -6.76
CA GLN A 109 -9.16 -11.78 -6.14
C GLN A 109 -9.05 -10.88 -4.90
N ILE A 110 -7.90 -10.24 -4.67
CA ILE A 110 -7.65 -9.28 -3.59
C ILE A 110 -7.68 -7.86 -4.19
N PRO A 111 -8.68 -7.01 -3.90
CA PRO A 111 -8.78 -5.67 -4.47
C PRO A 111 -7.96 -4.62 -3.72
N VAL A 112 -6.98 -5.06 -2.93
CA VAL A 112 -6.20 -4.26 -1.98
C VAL A 112 -4.71 -4.55 -2.15
N LEU A 113 -3.88 -3.50 -2.13
CA LEU A 113 -2.44 -3.60 -1.93
C LEU A 113 -2.03 -2.85 -0.66
N LEU A 114 -0.96 -3.29 -0.01
CA LEU A 114 -0.27 -2.50 0.99
C LEU A 114 0.41 -1.33 0.29
N ASN A 115 0.27 -0.13 0.85
CA ASN A 115 0.88 1.09 0.35
C ASN A 115 1.56 1.86 1.48
N THR A 116 2.87 2.06 1.38
CA THR A 116 3.62 2.90 2.30
C THR A 116 4.53 3.86 1.52
N SER A 117 5.05 4.89 2.19
CA SER A 117 5.97 5.83 1.57
C SER A 117 7.28 5.15 1.16
N PHE A 118 7.87 5.62 0.08
CA PHE A 118 9.14 5.08 -0.43
C PHE A 118 10.32 5.76 0.28
N ASN A 119 10.63 5.29 1.46
CA ASN A 119 11.76 5.71 2.30
C ASN A 119 12.02 4.65 3.38
N VAL A 120 13.24 4.58 3.89
CA VAL A 120 13.54 3.90 5.15
C VAL A 120 13.07 4.80 6.31
N HIS A 121 12.81 4.21 7.48
CA HIS A 121 12.33 4.94 8.65
C HIS A 121 13.30 6.06 9.03
N GLY A 122 12.76 7.24 9.26
CA GLY A 122 13.55 8.44 9.60
C GLY A 122 14.11 9.20 8.40
N GLU A 123 14.09 8.63 7.20
CA GLU A 123 14.52 9.30 5.98
C GLU A 123 13.38 10.05 5.27
N PRO A 124 13.68 11.05 4.43
CA PRO A 124 12.72 11.68 3.53
C PRO A 124 12.20 10.67 2.48
N ILE A 125 10.99 10.90 1.98
CA ILE A 125 10.49 10.15 0.80
C ILE A 125 11.41 10.43 -0.39
N VAL A 126 11.81 9.40 -1.14
CA VAL A 126 12.66 9.51 -2.34
C VAL A 126 12.19 10.66 -3.25
N CYS A 127 13.11 11.48 -3.68
CA CYS A 127 12.87 12.64 -4.54
C CYS A 127 13.42 12.45 -5.94
N HIS A 128 14.57 11.77 -6.05
CA HIS A 128 15.25 11.52 -7.31
C HIS A 128 15.34 10.01 -7.63
N PRO A 129 15.36 9.62 -8.93
CA PRO A 129 15.55 8.24 -9.33
C PRO A 129 16.78 7.58 -8.73
N LYS A 130 17.88 8.31 -8.56
CA LYS A 130 19.11 7.79 -7.96
C LYS A 130 18.89 7.24 -6.54
N GLU A 131 18.10 7.92 -5.73
CA GLU A 131 17.76 7.47 -4.37
C GLU A 131 16.94 6.17 -4.41
N ALA A 132 16.02 6.05 -5.36
CA ALA A 132 15.25 4.83 -5.55
C ALA A 132 16.12 3.63 -5.97
N PHE A 133 17.17 3.86 -6.79
CA PHE A 133 18.12 2.81 -7.13
C PHE A 133 18.95 2.37 -5.92
N VAL A 134 19.35 3.29 -5.04
CA VAL A 134 20.03 2.93 -3.77
C VAL A 134 19.16 1.98 -2.94
N HIS A 135 17.84 2.20 -2.90
CA HIS A 135 16.91 1.32 -2.19
C HIS A 135 16.78 -0.07 -2.85
N LEU A 136 16.86 -0.13 -4.20
CA LEU A 136 16.91 -1.41 -4.91
C LEU A 136 18.22 -2.16 -4.64
N ASP A 137 19.36 -1.48 -4.71
CA ASP A 137 20.69 -2.06 -4.47
C ASP A 137 20.83 -2.59 -3.03
N ASN A 138 20.24 -1.89 -2.06
CA ASN A 138 20.21 -2.27 -0.65
C ASN A 138 19.07 -3.26 -0.29
N GLU A 139 18.37 -3.81 -1.29
CA GLU A 139 17.30 -4.81 -1.10
C GLU A 139 16.12 -4.34 -0.24
N ILE A 140 15.93 -3.03 -0.13
CA ILE A 140 14.74 -2.44 0.52
C ILE A 140 13.49 -2.79 -0.29
N VAL A 141 13.62 -2.80 -1.63
CA VAL A 141 12.60 -3.25 -2.58
C VAL A 141 13.17 -4.32 -3.51
N ASP A 142 12.35 -5.28 -3.93
CA ASP A 142 12.76 -6.34 -4.85
C ASP A 142 12.68 -5.88 -6.33
N ILE A 143 11.76 -4.99 -6.62
CA ILE A 143 11.46 -4.45 -7.95
C ILE A 143 11.30 -2.95 -7.84
N LEU A 144 11.92 -2.21 -8.75
CA LEU A 144 11.78 -0.76 -8.87
C LEU A 144 11.11 -0.43 -10.21
N VAL A 145 10.05 0.35 -10.16
CA VAL A 145 9.36 0.86 -11.36
C VAL A 145 9.52 2.36 -11.42
N ILE A 146 10.14 2.86 -12.49
CA ILE A 146 10.26 4.29 -12.77
C ILE A 146 9.67 4.57 -14.14
N ASN A 147 8.65 5.40 -14.21
CA ASN A 147 7.84 5.62 -15.40
C ASN A 147 7.26 4.29 -15.91
N ASN A 148 7.71 3.81 -17.07
CA ASN A 148 7.27 2.55 -17.67
C ASN A 148 8.40 1.50 -17.74
N LYS A 149 9.49 1.69 -16.99
CA LYS A 149 10.62 0.77 -16.94
C LYS A 149 10.64 0.03 -15.61
N VAL A 150 10.93 -1.26 -15.69
CA VAL A 150 11.06 -2.16 -14.53
C VAL A 150 12.53 -2.51 -14.36
N TYR A 151 13.02 -2.40 -13.14
CA TYR A 151 14.39 -2.70 -12.75
C TYR A 151 14.37 -3.72 -11.62
N THR A 152 15.28 -4.69 -11.70
CA THR A 152 15.53 -5.70 -10.68
C THR A 152 17.02 -5.78 -10.42
N LYS A 153 17.42 -6.20 -9.23
CA LYS A 153 18.81 -6.57 -8.97
C LYS A 153 19.13 -7.84 -9.77
N LYS A 154 20.32 -7.88 -10.35
CA LYS A 154 20.85 -9.08 -11.06
C LYS A 154 21.34 -10.12 -10.07
#